data_6863ef58e245b13fc72e8aae982b4669
#
_entry.id   6863ef58e245b13fc72e8aae982b4669
#
_cell.length_a   1.000
_cell.length_b   1.000
_cell.length_c   1.000
_cell.angle_alpha   90.00
_cell.angle_beta   90.00
_cell.angle_gamma   90.00
#
_symmetry.space_group_name_H-M   'P 1'
#
loop_
_entity.id
_entity.type
_entity.pdbx_description
1 polymer ?
#
loop_
_entity_poly.entity_id
_entity_poly.type
_entity_poly.pdbx_seq_one_letter_code
_entity_poly.pdbx_strand_id
1 'polypeptide(L)'
;MSEHTFNERRRVGRPPAGAKDGERVKDYPQLSIRLPVEFKCRLNALSAVTGLAQWRVIVEAIDCFFYDLPQPDRELVDGLSERLMRAAGPL
;
A
#
# COMPACT_ATOMS: atom_id res chain seq x y z
N MET A 1 -0.65 -6.61 -25.06
CA MET A 1 -0.52 -6.91 -24.57
C MET A 1 -0.44 -6.93 -24.13
N SER A 2 -0.58 -6.66 -24.04
CA SER A 2 -0.49 -6.78 -23.49
C SER A 2 -0.45 -6.46 -23.12
N GLU A 3 -0.49 -6.08 -23.01
CA GLU A 3 -0.37 -5.91 -22.51
C GLU A 3 -0.32 -5.62 -22.12
N HIS A 4 -0.37 -5.19 -22.10
CA HIS A 4 -0.35 -5.04 -21.46
C HIS A 4 -0.71 -4.84 -21.10
N THR A 5 -0.79 -4.70 -21.25
CA THR A 5 -1.11 -4.57 -20.80
C THR A 5 -1.39 -4.15 -20.25
N PHE A 6 -1.38 -3.77 -19.99
CA PHE A 6 -1.60 -3.42 -19.33
C PHE A 6 -1.66 -2.65 -19.13
N ASN A 7 -1.39 -2.22 -19.08
CA ASN A 7 -1.49 -1.54 -18.79
C ASN A 7 -1.63 -0.74 -19.09
N GLU A 8 -1.41 -0.54 -19.17
CA GLU A 8 -1.82 -0.05 -19.56
C GLU A 8 -2.49 0.15 -19.60
N ARG A 9 -2.53 0.39 -19.79
CA ARG A 9 -3.35 0.66 -19.88
C ARG A 9 -4.07 1.06 -19.22
N ARG A 10 -4.05 1.69 -19.16
CA ARG A 10 -4.63 2.03 -18.47
C ARG A 10 -5.08 3.01 -17.94
N ARG A 11 -5.46 3.65 -17.62
CA ARG A 11 -6.09 4.38 -17.09
C ARG A 11 -5.86 5.75 -17.03
N VAL A 12 -5.90 6.36 -17.91
CA VAL A 12 -5.63 7.75 -18.17
C VAL A 12 -6.65 8.59 -17.48
N GLY A 13 -6.21 9.63 -16.75
CA GLY A 13 -7.09 10.58 -16.10
C GLY A 13 -7.76 10.09 -14.86
N ARG A 14 -7.50 8.87 -14.45
CA ARG A 14 -8.13 8.32 -13.26
C ARG A 14 -7.21 8.50 -12.07
N PRO A 15 -7.77 8.88 -10.92
CA PRO A 15 -6.94 8.95 -9.73
C PRO A 15 -6.48 7.57 -9.31
N PRO A 16 -5.35 7.46 -8.63
CA PRO A 16 -4.89 6.16 -8.14
C PRO A 16 -5.94 5.56 -7.22
N ALA A 17 -6.10 4.25 -7.32
CA ALA A 17 -7.04 3.55 -6.46
C ALA A 17 -6.62 3.75 -5.00
N GLY A 18 -7.59 4.09 -4.17
CA GLY A 18 -7.35 4.24 -2.75
C GLY A 18 -6.85 5.59 -2.30
N ALA A 19 -6.51 6.48 -3.22
CA ALA A 19 -6.11 7.83 -2.84
C ALA A 19 -7.33 8.62 -2.41
N LYS A 20 -7.17 9.41 -1.36
CA LYS A 20 -8.24 10.26 -0.89
C LYS A 20 -8.35 11.49 -1.78
N ASP A 21 -9.54 12.10 -1.74
CA ASP A 21 -9.74 13.34 -2.48
C ASP A 21 -8.72 14.37 -2.05
N GLY A 22 -8.08 15.00 -3.03
CA GLY A 22 -7.10 16.03 -2.76
C GLY A 22 -5.72 15.52 -2.39
N GLU A 23 -5.56 14.20 -2.26
CA GLU A 23 -4.26 13.60 -1.97
C GLU A 23 -3.68 12.99 -3.22
N ARG A 24 -2.36 13.01 -3.30
CA ARG A 24 -1.64 12.38 -4.39
C ARG A 24 -0.66 11.38 -3.82
N VAL A 25 -0.54 10.25 -4.49
CA VAL A 25 0.35 9.19 -4.02
C VAL A 25 1.78 9.69 -3.92
N LYS A 26 2.19 10.57 -4.83
CA LYS A 26 3.56 11.09 -4.80
C LYS A 26 3.85 11.90 -3.54
N ASP A 27 2.81 12.37 -2.84
CA ASP A 27 2.99 13.12 -1.62
C ASP A 27 3.09 12.22 -0.39
N TYR A 28 2.90 10.92 -0.56
CA TYR A 28 3.05 9.99 0.54
C TYR A 28 4.54 9.74 0.81
N PRO A 29 4.90 9.52 2.09
CA PRO A 29 6.28 9.16 2.39
C PRO A 29 6.68 7.88 1.68
N GLN A 30 7.91 7.83 1.23
CA GLN A 30 8.40 6.66 0.52
C GLN A 30 8.93 5.61 1.48
N LEU A 31 8.75 4.37 1.09
CA LEU A 31 9.31 3.24 1.79
C LEU A 31 10.03 2.37 0.77
N SER A 32 11.32 2.12 1.02
CA SER A 32 12.11 1.23 0.17
C SER A 32 12.37 -0.05 0.93
N ILE A 33 11.95 -1.17 0.36
CA ILE A 33 12.17 -2.48 0.97
C ILE A 33 12.69 -3.43 -0.07
N ARG A 34 13.41 -4.44 0.41
CA ARG A 34 13.88 -5.52 -0.44
C ARG A 34 13.08 -6.75 -0.10
N LEU A 35 12.64 -7.45 -1.13
CA LEU A 35 11.84 -8.65 -0.96
C LEU A 35 12.53 -9.81 -1.65
N PRO A 36 12.41 -11.02 -1.13
CA PRO A 36 12.82 -12.19 -1.90
C PRO A 36 12.09 -12.21 -3.24
N VAL A 37 12.75 -12.77 -4.25
CA VAL A 37 12.20 -12.76 -5.61
C VAL A 37 10.80 -13.32 -5.64
N GLU A 38 10.57 -14.40 -4.91
CA GLU A 38 9.27 -15.05 -4.86
C GLU A 38 8.17 -14.07 -4.42
N PHE A 39 8.46 -13.26 -3.39
CA PHE A 39 7.46 -12.33 -2.88
C PHE A 39 7.33 -11.10 -3.76
N LYS A 40 8.41 -10.69 -4.40
CA LYS A 40 8.32 -9.61 -5.36
C LYS A 40 7.42 -10.00 -6.54
N CYS A 41 7.58 -11.22 -7.01
CA CYS A 41 6.72 -11.73 -8.09
C CYS A 41 5.27 -11.84 -7.64
N ARG A 42 5.06 -12.27 -6.40
CA ARG A 42 3.70 -12.38 -5.88
C ARG A 42 3.06 -11.02 -5.75
N LEU A 43 3.81 -10.01 -5.33
CA LEU A 43 3.31 -8.66 -5.26
C LEU A 43 2.88 -8.15 -6.63
N ASN A 44 3.72 -8.40 -7.64
CA ASN A 44 3.40 -8.00 -9.00
C ASN A 44 2.14 -8.71 -9.49
N ALA A 45 2.02 -10.00 -9.19
CA ALA A 45 0.87 -10.78 -9.61
C ALA A 45 -0.40 -10.29 -8.92
N LEU A 46 -0.32 -9.99 -7.63
CA LEU A 46 -1.46 -9.48 -6.89
C LEU A 46 -1.93 -8.16 -7.47
N SER A 47 -0.98 -7.28 -7.79
CA SER A 47 -1.31 -6.00 -8.39
C SER A 47 -2.03 -6.19 -9.73
N ALA A 48 -1.54 -7.13 -10.55
CA ALA A 48 -2.14 -7.38 -11.85
C ALA A 48 -3.54 -7.97 -11.74
N VAL A 49 -3.72 -8.92 -10.83
CA VAL A 49 -5.00 -9.61 -10.70
C VAL A 49 -6.06 -8.71 -10.07
N THR A 50 -5.68 -7.94 -9.08
CA THR A 50 -6.65 -7.10 -8.34
C THR A 50 -6.89 -5.76 -9.00
N GLY A 51 -5.99 -5.32 -9.88
CA GLY A 51 -6.08 -3.99 -10.45
C GLY A 51 -5.61 -2.89 -9.52
N LEU A 52 -5.09 -3.26 -8.36
CA LEU A 52 -4.61 -2.27 -7.39
C LEU A 52 -3.15 -1.94 -7.65
N ALA A 53 -2.77 -0.69 -7.38
CA ALA A 53 -1.36 -0.32 -7.42
C ALA A 53 -0.60 -1.10 -6.36
N GLN A 54 0.71 -1.27 -6.55
CA GLN A 54 1.50 -2.07 -5.62
C GLN A 54 1.48 -1.50 -4.21
N TRP A 55 1.55 -0.17 -4.08
CA TRP A 55 1.49 0.44 -2.75
C TRP A 55 0.15 0.12 -2.05
N ARG A 56 -0.92 0.04 -2.83
CA ARG A 56 -2.23 -0.27 -2.26
C ARG A 56 -2.31 -1.73 -1.81
N VAL A 57 -1.69 -2.63 -2.57
CA VAL A 57 -1.62 -4.03 -2.14
C VAL A 57 -0.89 -4.13 -0.81
N ILE A 58 0.19 -3.36 -0.66
CA ILE A 58 0.95 -3.36 0.59
C ILE A 58 0.11 -2.82 1.74
N VAL A 59 -0.64 -1.75 1.50
CA VAL A 59 -1.53 -1.20 2.53
C VAL A 59 -2.55 -2.24 2.99
N GLU A 60 -3.16 -2.93 2.04
CA GLU A 60 -4.14 -3.96 2.37
C GLU A 60 -3.50 -5.11 3.15
N ALA A 61 -2.28 -5.47 2.78
CA ALA A 61 -1.58 -6.53 3.48
C ALA A 61 -1.25 -6.13 4.92
N ILE A 62 -0.86 -4.88 5.12
CA ILE A 62 -0.58 -4.37 6.46
C ILE A 62 -1.85 -4.39 7.31
N ASP A 63 -2.97 -3.96 6.73
CA ASP A 63 -4.24 -3.99 7.43
C ASP A 63 -4.63 -5.42 7.81
N CYS A 64 -4.48 -6.35 6.87
CA CYS A 64 -4.81 -7.75 7.15
C CYS A 64 -3.96 -8.29 8.30
N PHE A 65 -2.67 -8.01 8.27
CA PHE A 65 -1.77 -8.49 9.30
C PHE A 65 -2.14 -7.87 10.66
N PHE A 66 -2.45 -6.57 10.64
CA PHE A 66 -2.81 -5.86 11.86
C PHE A 66 -4.06 -6.45 12.49
N TYR A 67 -5.11 -6.67 11.70
CA TYR A 67 -6.38 -7.15 12.23
C TYR A 67 -6.32 -8.62 12.63
N ASP A 68 -5.27 -9.32 12.19
CA ASP A 68 -5.04 -10.70 12.60
C ASP A 68 -4.37 -10.81 13.96
N LEU A 69 -3.82 -9.71 14.46
CA LEU A 69 -3.15 -9.72 15.76
C LEU A 69 -4.14 -9.85 16.89
N PRO A 70 -3.73 -10.45 18.02
CA PRO A 70 -4.55 -10.41 19.23
C PRO A 70 -4.84 -8.97 19.66
N GLN A 71 -5.97 -8.76 20.31
CA GLN A 71 -6.38 -7.41 20.66
C GLN A 71 -5.35 -6.63 21.46
N PRO A 72 -4.67 -7.21 22.48
CA PRO A 72 -3.68 -6.44 23.21
C PRO A 72 -2.56 -5.92 22.30
N ASP A 73 -2.15 -6.73 21.31
CA ASP A 73 -1.10 -6.32 20.38
C ASP A 73 -1.60 -5.20 19.47
N ARG A 74 -2.86 -5.28 19.03
CA ARG A 74 -3.42 -4.22 18.20
C ARG A 74 -3.44 -2.90 18.94
N GLU A 75 -3.78 -2.93 20.22
CA GLU A 75 -3.78 -1.70 21.02
C GLU A 75 -2.40 -1.11 21.16
N LEU A 76 -1.40 -1.96 21.32
CA LEU A 76 -0.02 -1.49 21.37
C LEU A 76 0.41 -0.85 20.05
N VAL A 77 0.04 -1.49 18.94
CA VAL A 77 0.39 -0.95 17.62
C VAL A 77 -0.28 0.39 17.40
N ASP A 78 -1.57 0.50 17.75
CA ASP A 78 -2.28 1.75 17.59
C ASP A 78 -1.64 2.87 18.40
N GLY A 79 -1.32 2.58 19.66
CA GLY A 79 -0.71 3.59 20.52
C GLY A 79 0.66 4.03 20.01
N LEU A 80 1.46 3.07 19.57
CA LEU A 80 2.77 3.38 19.04
C LEU A 80 2.67 4.15 17.73
N SER A 81 1.74 3.73 16.87
CA SER A 81 1.54 4.41 15.58
C SER A 81 1.17 5.88 15.79
N GLU A 82 0.29 6.16 16.76
CA GLU A 82 -0.08 7.52 17.06
C GLU A 82 1.12 8.35 17.50
N ARG A 83 1.97 7.76 18.33
CA ARG A 83 3.17 8.48 18.77
C ARG A 83 4.11 8.75 17.62
N LEU A 84 4.28 7.77 16.74
CA LEU A 84 5.17 7.93 15.61
C LEU A 84 4.64 8.99 14.65
N MET A 85 3.34 9.04 14.46
CA MET A 85 2.76 10.06 13.59
C MET A 85 2.95 11.47 14.18
N ARG A 86 2.79 11.61 15.49
CA ARG A 86 3.00 12.88 16.14
C ARG A 86 4.47 13.30 16.08
N ALA A 87 5.37 12.33 16.24
CA ALA A 87 6.81 12.61 16.19
C ALA A 87 7.25 12.99 14.78
N ALA A 88 6.62 12.40 13.76
CA ALA A 88 6.95 12.75 12.39
C ALA A 88 6.48 14.14 12.03
N GLY A 89 5.43 14.62 12.72
CA GLY A 89 4.89 15.93 12.43
C GLY A 89 4.10 15.96 11.15
N PRO A 90 3.60 17.12 10.78
CA PRO A 90 2.88 17.23 9.51
C PRO A 90 3.85 17.06 8.35
N LEU A 91 3.37 16.42 7.32
CA LEU A 91 4.19 16.18 6.12
C LEU A 91 4.11 17.35 5.16
#